data_43d4da1fb3a3b392e7b47eea6142666b
#
_entry.id   43d4da1fb3a3b392e7b47eea6142666b
#
_cell.length_a   1.000
_cell.length_b   1.000
_cell.length_c   1.000
_cell.angle_alpha   90.00
_cell.angle_beta   90.00
_cell.angle_gamma   90.00
#
_symmetry.space_group_name_H-M   'P 1'
#
loop_
_entity.id
_entity.type
_entity.pdbx_description
1 polymer ?
#
loop_
_entity_poly.entity_id
_entity_poly.type
_entity_poly.pdbx_seq_one_letter_code
_entity_poly.pdbx_strand_id
1 'polypeptide(L)'
;SLTRLILNARHVATCLTQNLTVLMKSTQLTQPIVTEAPNRIRIDRWLWAARFFKTRSLAKTAIEGGKVQVDGQRTKPAKEINIGQRVVVRKGEQSITVIVRTLSAQRGSATIAQTLYEETKESVEERESLSARRRMERAGLMVPSLRPSKRERRDLRKLKDLNEHWQGP
;
A
#
# COMPACT_ATOMS: atom_id res chain seq x y z
N SER A 1 -76.83 16.85 16.17
CA SER A 1 -76.18 16.02 15.43
C SER A 1 -74.68 15.79 15.73
N LEU A 2 -74.42 15.38 16.95
CA LEU A 2 -73.06 15.05 17.44
C LEU A 2 -72.43 13.87 16.78
N THR A 3 -73.23 12.93 16.23
CA THR A 3 -72.77 11.70 15.57
C THR A 3 -72.03 11.91 14.23
N ARG A 4 -72.34 13.02 13.51
CA ARG A 4 -71.65 13.37 12.23
C ARG A 4 -70.22 13.92 12.42
N LEU A 5 -69.98 14.59 13.53
CA LEU A 5 -68.68 15.19 13.86
C LEU A 5 -67.62 14.07 14.27
N ILE A 6 -68.09 13.04 14.90
CA ILE A 6 -67.17 11.94 15.35
C ILE A 6 -66.72 11.06 14.16
N LEU A 7 -67.57 10.92 13.12
CA LEU A 7 -67.15 10.14 11.92
C LEU A 7 -66.11 10.85 11.08
N ASN A 8 -66.15 12.17 10.99
CA ASN A 8 -65.17 12.96 10.23
C ASN A 8 -63.79 12.98 10.92
N ALA A 9 -63.76 13.02 12.26
CA ALA A 9 -62.51 13.02 13.00
C ALA A 9 -61.72 11.70 12.84
N ARG A 10 -62.41 10.56 12.71
CA ARG A 10 -61.75 9.25 12.48
C ARG A 10 -61.21 9.11 11.07
N HIS A 11 -61.87 9.71 10.06
CA HIS A 11 -61.38 9.61 8.68
C HIS A 11 -60.12 10.44 8.41
N VAL A 12 -60.02 11.60 9.05
CA VAL A 12 -58.84 12.50 8.93
C VAL A 12 -57.63 11.90 9.66
N ALA A 13 -57.84 11.25 10.80
CA ALA A 13 -56.74 10.59 11.54
C ALA A 13 -56.14 9.41 10.76
N THR A 14 -56.96 8.65 10.03
CA THR A 14 -56.49 7.50 9.23
C THR A 14 -55.71 7.94 7.99
N CYS A 15 -56.07 9.08 7.40
CA CYS A 15 -55.37 9.62 6.23
C CYS A 15 -53.99 10.20 6.57
N LEU A 16 -53.84 10.79 7.75
CA LEU A 16 -52.56 11.35 8.24
C LEU A 16 -51.56 10.27 8.60
N THR A 17 -51.99 9.13 9.15
CA THR A 17 -51.08 8.02 9.49
C THR A 17 -50.57 7.27 8.25
N GLN A 18 -51.40 7.17 7.19
CA GLN A 18 -50.97 6.52 5.94
C GLN A 18 -49.94 7.33 5.16
N ASN A 19 -50.05 8.67 5.17
CA ASN A 19 -49.06 9.52 4.50
C ASN A 19 -47.70 9.56 5.21
N LEU A 20 -47.64 9.42 6.54
CA LEU A 20 -46.41 9.35 7.27
C LEU A 20 -45.63 8.04 6.98
N THR A 21 -46.35 6.93 6.80
CA THR A 21 -45.73 5.62 6.51
C THR A 21 -45.17 5.56 5.08
N VAL A 22 -45.76 6.27 4.12
CA VAL A 22 -45.27 6.37 2.75
C VAL A 22 -44.02 7.26 2.66
N LEU A 23 -43.99 8.36 3.45
CA LEU A 23 -42.84 9.28 3.46
C LEU A 23 -41.58 8.67 4.11
N MET A 24 -41.74 7.73 5.03
CA MET A 24 -40.62 7.03 5.65
C MET A 24 -40.02 5.92 4.78
N LYS A 25 -40.69 5.49 3.71
CA LYS A 25 -40.18 4.42 2.81
C LYS A 25 -39.27 4.92 1.69
N SER A 26 -39.15 6.22 1.47
CA SER A 26 -38.32 6.77 0.37
C SER A 26 -36.99 7.34 0.79
N THR A 27 -36.62 7.28 2.08
CA THR A 27 -35.26 7.60 2.51
C THR A 27 -34.51 6.30 2.77
N GLN A 28 -34.41 5.45 1.78
CA GLN A 28 -33.29 4.52 1.69
C GLN A 28 -32.08 5.41 1.36
N LEU A 29 -31.43 5.89 2.41
CA LEU A 29 -30.04 6.33 2.34
C LEU A 29 -29.31 5.21 1.56
N THR A 30 -28.85 5.55 0.38
CA THR A 30 -27.84 4.80 -0.34
C THR A 30 -26.66 4.66 0.64
N GLN A 31 -26.68 3.58 1.41
CA GLN A 31 -25.52 3.21 2.21
C GLN A 31 -24.38 3.11 1.21
N PRO A 32 -23.26 3.82 1.41
CA PRO A 32 -22.09 3.55 0.61
C PRO A 32 -21.89 2.04 0.72
N ILE A 33 -21.76 1.38 -0.42
CA ILE A 33 -21.37 -0.02 -0.48
C ILE A 33 -20.01 -0.05 0.22
N VAL A 34 -20.01 -0.26 1.52
CA VAL A 34 -18.83 -0.65 2.28
C VAL A 34 -18.57 -2.06 1.75
N THR A 35 -17.81 -2.13 0.68
CA THR A 35 -17.21 -3.38 0.25
C THR A 35 -16.41 -3.82 1.47
N GLU A 36 -16.94 -4.74 2.25
CA GLU A 36 -16.24 -5.32 3.38
C GLU A 36 -14.86 -5.71 2.86
N ALA A 37 -13.83 -5.01 3.35
CA ALA A 37 -12.47 -5.29 2.94
C ALA A 37 -12.25 -6.78 3.19
N PRO A 38 -11.83 -7.56 2.20
CA PRO A 38 -11.71 -8.99 2.35
C PRO A 38 -10.86 -9.26 3.58
N ASN A 39 -11.42 -10.03 4.53
CA ASN A 39 -10.82 -10.29 5.83
C ASN A 39 -9.45 -11.00 5.73
N ARG A 40 -9.12 -11.51 4.54
CA ARG A 40 -7.84 -12.17 4.20
C ARG A 40 -7.49 -11.93 2.75
N ILE A 41 -6.26 -11.55 2.49
CA ILE A 41 -5.72 -11.33 1.14
C ILE A 41 -4.35 -11.99 1.03
N ARG A 42 -4.07 -12.56 -0.13
CA ARG A 42 -2.76 -13.12 -0.45
C ARG A 42 -1.70 -12.02 -0.42
N ILE A 43 -0.56 -12.31 0.18
CA ILE A 43 0.53 -11.35 0.36
C ILE A 43 1.08 -10.81 -0.96
N ASP A 44 1.14 -11.63 -2.03
CA ASP A 44 1.59 -11.19 -3.36
C ASP A 44 0.72 -10.07 -3.93
N ARG A 45 -0.60 -10.20 -3.70
CA ARG A 45 -1.59 -9.22 -4.17
C ARG A 45 -1.57 -7.95 -3.33
N TRP A 46 -1.45 -8.08 -2.01
CA TRP A 46 -1.38 -6.94 -1.12
C TRP A 46 -0.11 -6.09 -1.33
N LEU A 47 1.07 -6.72 -1.48
CA LEU A 47 2.34 -6.02 -1.75
C LEU A 47 2.30 -5.23 -3.07
N TRP A 48 1.61 -5.75 -4.07
CA TRP A 48 1.38 -5.05 -5.32
C TRP A 48 0.38 -3.90 -5.15
N ALA A 49 -0.71 -4.08 -4.40
CA ALA A 49 -1.70 -3.05 -4.09
C ALA A 49 -1.08 -1.90 -3.27
N ALA A 50 -0.28 -2.21 -2.26
CA ALA A 50 0.48 -1.28 -1.42
C ALA A 50 1.67 -0.62 -2.14
N ARG A 51 1.88 -0.91 -3.43
CA ARG A 51 2.92 -0.32 -4.29
C ARG A 51 4.38 -0.61 -3.91
N PHE A 52 4.63 -1.61 -3.08
CA PHE A 52 6.01 -2.06 -2.84
C PHE A 52 6.67 -2.60 -4.11
N PHE A 53 5.89 -3.25 -4.97
CA PHE A 53 6.36 -3.78 -6.25
C PHE A 53 5.53 -3.26 -7.43
N LYS A 54 6.18 -3.11 -8.59
CA LYS A 54 5.54 -2.63 -9.82
C LYS A 54 4.51 -3.64 -10.35
N THR A 55 4.82 -4.92 -10.27
CA THR A 55 3.97 -6.02 -10.75
C THR A 55 3.82 -7.10 -9.70
N ARG A 56 2.75 -7.91 -9.77
CA ARG A 56 2.54 -9.08 -8.90
C ARG A 56 3.61 -10.15 -9.09
N SER A 57 4.11 -10.32 -10.31
CA SER A 57 5.19 -11.26 -10.61
C SER A 57 6.46 -10.90 -9.86
N LEU A 58 6.83 -9.61 -9.83
CA LEU A 58 7.97 -9.12 -9.04
C LEU A 58 7.77 -9.33 -7.53
N ALA A 59 6.55 -9.13 -7.04
CA ALA A 59 6.22 -9.41 -5.64
C ALA A 59 6.41 -10.91 -5.33
N LYS A 60 5.90 -11.79 -6.19
CA LYS A 60 6.06 -13.25 -6.07
C LYS A 60 7.53 -13.66 -6.03
N THR A 61 8.33 -13.22 -6.99
CA THR A 61 9.78 -13.50 -7.05
C THR A 61 10.52 -12.97 -5.81
N ALA A 62 10.15 -11.79 -5.31
CA ALA A 62 10.75 -11.23 -4.09
C ALA A 62 10.40 -12.05 -2.83
N ILE A 63 9.18 -12.56 -2.73
CA ILE A 63 8.76 -13.43 -1.63
C ILE A 63 9.51 -14.77 -1.70
N GLU A 64 9.56 -15.39 -2.86
CA GLU A 64 10.28 -16.66 -3.10
C GLU A 64 11.78 -16.51 -2.82
N GLY A 65 12.37 -15.37 -3.19
CA GLY A 65 13.75 -15.00 -2.87
C GLY A 65 14.00 -14.63 -1.41
N GLY A 66 13.01 -14.74 -0.50
CA GLY A 66 13.17 -14.46 0.92
C GLY A 66 13.35 -12.98 1.27
N LYS A 67 13.07 -12.06 0.31
CA LYS A 67 13.13 -10.61 0.53
C LYS A 67 11.92 -10.08 1.31
N VAL A 68 10.90 -10.91 1.52
CA VAL A 68 9.70 -10.55 2.27
C VAL A 68 9.51 -11.54 3.41
N GLN A 69 9.29 -11.02 4.60
CA GLN A 69 8.99 -11.79 5.81
C GLN A 69 7.71 -11.28 6.45
N VAL A 70 6.94 -12.17 7.05
CA VAL A 70 5.74 -11.84 7.84
C VAL A 70 5.97 -12.35 9.24
N ASP A 71 5.84 -11.44 10.22
CA ASP A 71 6.08 -11.74 11.65
C ASP A 71 7.46 -12.37 11.90
N GLY A 72 8.49 -11.93 11.14
CA GLY A 72 9.85 -12.45 11.23
C GLY A 72 10.08 -13.78 10.50
N GLN A 73 9.06 -14.39 9.91
CA GLN A 73 9.17 -15.68 9.23
C GLN A 73 9.15 -15.53 7.72
N ARG A 74 9.93 -16.36 7.04
CA ARG A 74 9.86 -16.49 5.58
C ARG A 74 8.50 -17.02 5.16
N THR A 75 7.92 -16.44 4.12
CA THR A 75 6.55 -16.74 3.70
C THR A 75 6.49 -17.23 2.26
N LYS A 76 5.36 -17.88 1.91
CA LYS A 76 5.03 -18.26 0.52
C LYS A 76 4.15 -17.18 -0.12
N PRO A 77 4.20 -16.97 -1.46
CA PRO A 77 3.40 -15.97 -2.16
C PRO A 77 1.88 -16.12 -1.98
N ALA A 78 1.43 -17.35 -1.75
CA ALA A 78 0.02 -17.66 -1.55
C ALA A 78 -0.46 -17.47 -0.10
N LYS A 79 0.45 -17.16 0.85
CA LYS A 79 0.07 -16.93 2.25
C LYS A 79 -0.90 -15.76 2.34
N GLU A 80 -1.94 -15.94 3.10
CA GLU A 80 -2.90 -14.90 3.44
C GLU A 80 -2.37 -14.06 4.60
N ILE A 81 -2.60 -12.77 4.53
CA ILE A 81 -2.26 -11.80 5.57
C ILE A 81 -3.50 -11.18 6.17
N ASN A 82 -3.38 -10.80 7.43
CA ASN A 82 -4.42 -10.16 8.23
C ASN A 82 -3.98 -8.74 8.63
N ILE A 83 -4.94 -7.93 9.04
CA ILE A 83 -4.70 -6.61 9.63
C ILE A 83 -3.90 -6.77 10.94
N GLY A 84 -2.96 -5.89 11.18
CA GLY A 84 -2.09 -5.88 12.37
C GLY A 84 -0.81 -6.70 12.23
N GLN A 85 -0.65 -7.50 11.17
CA GLN A 85 0.59 -8.27 10.96
C GLN A 85 1.76 -7.36 10.56
N ARG A 86 2.95 -7.76 11.02
CA ARG A 86 4.20 -7.08 10.68
C ARG A 86 4.79 -7.70 9.42
N VAL A 87 5.04 -6.87 8.42
CA VAL A 87 5.65 -7.27 7.14
C VAL A 87 6.97 -6.56 6.97
N VAL A 88 8.04 -7.30 6.77
CA VAL A 88 9.38 -6.78 6.46
C VAL A 88 9.65 -6.99 4.98
N VAL A 89 9.96 -5.92 4.27
CA VAL A 89 10.28 -5.94 2.84
C VAL A 89 11.71 -5.44 2.63
N ARG A 90 12.57 -6.29 2.10
CA ARG A 90 13.95 -5.93 1.74
C ARG A 90 14.01 -5.47 0.29
N LYS A 91 14.48 -4.25 0.06
CA LYS A 91 14.66 -3.66 -1.27
C LYS A 91 16.11 -3.22 -1.45
N GLY A 92 16.92 -4.10 -2.02
CA GLY A 92 18.36 -3.91 -2.05
C GLY A 92 18.96 -4.02 -0.64
N GLU A 93 19.67 -2.99 -0.21
CA GLU A 93 20.25 -2.90 1.14
C GLU A 93 19.29 -2.35 2.20
N GLN A 94 18.17 -1.77 1.77
CA GLN A 94 17.18 -1.21 2.68
C GLN A 94 16.15 -2.26 3.08
N SER A 95 15.84 -2.33 4.37
CA SER A 95 14.71 -3.06 4.91
C SER A 95 13.64 -2.07 5.36
N ILE A 96 12.39 -2.34 5.00
CA ILE A 96 11.23 -1.54 5.38
C ILE A 96 10.33 -2.45 6.19
N THR A 97 10.08 -2.08 7.43
CA THR A 97 9.16 -2.79 8.31
C THR A 97 7.86 -2.02 8.43
N VAL A 98 6.76 -2.69 8.07
CA VAL A 98 5.43 -2.08 8.06
C VAL A 98 4.43 -2.95 8.80
N ILE A 99 3.43 -2.30 9.38
CA ILE A 99 2.26 -2.94 9.99
C ILE A 99 1.09 -2.80 9.02
N VAL A 100 0.40 -3.90 8.74
CA VAL A 100 -0.78 -3.92 7.87
C VAL A 100 -1.95 -3.21 8.56
N ARG A 101 -2.45 -2.12 7.98
CA ARG A 101 -3.61 -1.37 8.51
C ARG A 101 -4.90 -1.75 7.79
N THR A 102 -4.82 -1.89 6.48
CA THR A 102 -6.00 -2.20 5.66
C THR A 102 -5.63 -3.20 4.57
N LEU A 103 -6.56 -4.07 4.25
CA LEU A 103 -6.40 -5.05 3.18
C LEU A 103 -7.09 -4.53 1.91
N SER A 104 -6.35 -4.48 0.81
CA SER A 104 -6.89 -4.14 -0.51
C SER A 104 -6.37 -5.10 -1.56
N ALA A 105 -7.29 -5.59 -2.37
CA ALA A 105 -7.00 -6.44 -3.53
C ALA A 105 -6.72 -5.63 -4.80
N GLN A 106 -7.00 -4.34 -4.79
CA GLN A 106 -6.88 -3.45 -5.94
C GLN A 106 -5.74 -2.46 -5.74
N ARG A 107 -5.05 -2.14 -6.83
CA ARG A 107 -4.01 -1.12 -6.83
C ARG A 107 -4.62 0.25 -7.03
N GLY A 108 -4.68 1.03 -5.97
CA GLY A 108 -5.16 2.41 -5.98
C GLY A 108 -4.07 3.44 -6.32
N SER A 109 -4.38 4.71 -6.09
CA SER A 109 -3.43 5.83 -6.14
C SER A 109 -2.30 5.66 -5.09
N ALA A 110 -1.25 6.48 -5.17
CA ALA A 110 -0.20 6.46 -4.16
C ALA A 110 -0.72 6.82 -2.76
N THR A 111 -1.66 7.75 -2.69
CA THR A 111 -2.31 8.17 -1.44
C THR A 111 -3.07 7.02 -0.78
N ILE A 112 -3.88 6.28 -1.56
CA ILE A 112 -4.60 5.10 -1.07
C ILE A 112 -3.61 4.00 -0.65
N ALA A 113 -2.51 3.80 -1.39
CA ALA A 113 -1.53 2.79 -1.02
C ALA A 113 -0.86 3.06 0.32
N GLN A 114 -0.63 4.32 0.68
CA GLN A 114 -0.06 4.72 1.97
C GLN A 114 -1.01 4.44 3.14
N THR A 115 -2.32 4.43 2.95
CA THR A 115 -3.29 4.09 4.01
C THR A 115 -3.38 2.59 4.29
N LEU A 116 -2.82 1.74 3.41
CA LEU A 116 -2.85 0.28 3.59
C LEU A 116 -1.88 -0.22 4.65
N TYR A 117 -0.85 0.55 4.96
CA TYR A 117 0.19 0.17 5.92
C TYR A 117 0.69 1.37 6.71
N GLU A 118 1.31 1.10 7.82
CA GLU A 118 2.04 2.07 8.62
C GLU A 118 3.48 1.59 8.79
N GLU A 119 4.45 2.43 8.42
CA GLU A 119 5.87 2.14 8.63
C GLU A 119 6.23 2.32 10.11
N THR A 120 6.99 1.39 10.67
CA THR A 120 7.43 1.49 12.08
C THR A 120 8.47 2.61 12.21
N LYS A 121 8.47 3.30 13.35
CA LYS A 121 9.42 4.39 13.64
C LYS A 121 10.87 3.93 13.51
N GLU A 122 11.17 2.75 14.04
CA GLU A 122 12.49 2.12 13.94
C GLU A 122 12.96 1.94 12.48
N SER A 123 12.05 1.53 11.58
CA SER A 123 12.35 1.37 10.15
C SER A 123 12.64 2.72 9.47
N VAL A 124 11.92 3.77 9.84
CA VAL A 124 12.14 5.11 9.31
C VAL A 124 13.51 5.63 9.75
N GLU A 125 13.84 5.52 11.04
CA GLU A 125 15.11 5.95 11.61
C GLU A 125 16.30 5.19 10.99
N GLU A 126 16.20 3.87 10.84
CA GLU A 126 17.21 3.05 10.19
C GLU A 126 17.44 3.49 8.73
N ARG A 127 16.36 3.72 7.98
CA ARG A 127 16.44 4.18 6.59
C ARG A 127 17.07 5.57 6.47
N GLU A 128 16.73 6.48 7.37
CA GLU A 128 17.30 7.84 7.40
C GLU A 128 18.79 7.81 7.75
N SER A 129 19.18 7.01 8.74
CA SER A 129 20.58 6.84 9.13
C SER A 129 21.44 6.25 8.00
N LEU A 130 20.94 5.21 7.32
CA LEU A 130 21.59 4.63 6.14
C LEU A 130 21.70 5.63 4.98
N SER A 131 20.66 6.44 4.77
CA SER A 131 20.66 7.48 3.73
C SER A 131 21.68 8.59 4.05
N ALA A 132 21.75 9.02 5.31
CA ALA A 132 22.74 10.01 5.77
C ALA A 132 24.16 9.49 5.63
N ARG A 133 24.42 8.25 6.05
CA ARG A 133 25.71 7.58 5.91
C ARG A 133 26.15 7.52 4.44
N ARG A 134 25.30 7.08 3.53
CA ARG A 134 25.58 7.05 2.09
C ARG A 134 25.84 8.44 1.52
N ARG A 135 25.14 9.47 2.02
CA ARG A 135 25.39 10.86 1.59
C ARG A 135 26.76 11.31 2.03
N MET A 136 27.20 10.99 3.25
CA MET A 136 28.54 11.29 3.74
C MET A 136 29.62 10.56 2.96
N GLU A 137 29.44 9.26 2.71
CA GLU A 137 30.37 8.46 1.90
C GLU A 137 30.53 9.01 0.47
N ARG A 138 29.45 9.50 -0.13
CA ARG A 138 29.47 10.13 -1.47
C ARG A 138 30.03 11.57 -1.47
N ALA A 139 29.97 12.29 -0.36
CA ALA A 139 30.44 13.66 -0.28
C ALA A 139 31.94 13.79 -0.55
N GLY A 140 32.72 12.72 -0.30
CA GLY A 140 34.14 12.64 -0.68
C GLY A 140 34.41 12.25 -2.14
N LEU A 141 33.38 11.86 -2.88
CA LEU A 141 33.51 11.47 -4.28
C LEU A 141 33.10 12.65 -5.18
N MET A 142 34.04 13.18 -5.96
CA MET A 142 33.74 14.15 -7.01
C MET A 142 32.92 13.46 -8.12
N VAL A 143 31.60 13.49 -8.00
CA VAL A 143 30.72 12.98 -9.05
C VAL A 143 30.58 14.07 -10.12
N PRO A 144 30.97 13.82 -11.38
CA PRO A 144 30.76 14.79 -12.46
C PRO A 144 29.29 15.19 -12.55
N SER A 145 29.01 16.48 -12.50
CA SER A 145 27.62 17.00 -12.55
C SER A 145 26.95 16.82 -13.91
N LEU A 146 27.73 16.55 -14.95
CA LEU A 146 27.27 16.37 -16.32
C LEU A 146 27.35 14.91 -16.73
N ARG A 147 26.40 14.50 -17.55
CA ARG A 147 26.43 13.17 -18.17
C ARG A 147 27.68 13.04 -19.03
N PRO A 148 28.51 11.99 -18.86
CA PRO A 148 29.75 11.82 -19.63
C PRO A 148 29.47 11.85 -21.13
N SER A 149 30.31 12.54 -21.87
CA SER A 149 30.30 12.59 -23.33
C SER A 149 30.53 11.20 -23.95
N LYS A 150 30.29 11.07 -25.25
CA LYS A 150 30.51 9.80 -25.97
C LYS A 150 31.98 9.35 -25.87
N ARG A 151 32.93 10.29 -25.85
CA ARG A 151 34.35 10.01 -25.73
C ARG A 151 34.69 9.52 -24.33
N GLU A 152 34.30 10.24 -23.29
CA GLU A 152 34.52 9.86 -21.89
C GLU A 152 33.91 8.50 -21.55
N ARG A 153 32.74 8.16 -22.08
CA ARG A 153 32.15 6.82 -21.89
C ARG A 153 33.00 5.70 -22.51
N ARG A 154 33.68 5.96 -23.63
CA ARG A 154 34.61 5.01 -24.26
C ARG A 154 35.86 4.83 -23.40
N ASP A 155 36.38 5.92 -22.86
CA ASP A 155 37.57 5.92 -22.03
C ASP A 155 37.30 5.24 -20.67
N LEU A 156 36.12 5.51 -20.05
CA LEU A 156 35.70 4.81 -18.84
C LEU A 156 35.53 3.30 -19.09
N ARG A 157 35.06 2.89 -20.25
CA ARG A 157 34.96 1.46 -20.61
C ARG A 157 36.34 0.82 -20.69
N LYS A 158 37.30 1.48 -21.36
CA LYS A 158 38.70 0.98 -21.43
C LYS A 158 39.33 0.85 -20.06
N LEU A 159 39.11 1.83 -19.17
CA LEU A 159 39.62 1.78 -17.80
C LEU A 159 39.01 0.61 -17.01
N LYS A 160 37.74 0.33 -17.23
CA LYS A 160 37.06 -0.81 -16.59
C LYS A 160 37.66 -2.12 -17.09
N ASP A 161 37.82 -2.27 -18.41
CA ASP A 161 38.41 -3.47 -19.03
C ASP A 161 39.84 -3.70 -18.56
N LEU A 162 40.65 -2.63 -18.39
CA LEU A 162 41.99 -2.71 -17.82
C LEU A 162 41.99 -3.16 -16.35
N ASN A 163 41.05 -2.66 -15.56
CA ASN A 163 40.93 -3.01 -14.14
C ASN A 163 40.42 -4.44 -13.93
N GLU A 164 39.57 -4.95 -14.81
CA GLU A 164 39.11 -6.35 -14.79
C GLU A 164 40.26 -7.33 -15.20
N HIS A 165 41.19 -6.85 -16.03
CA HIS A 165 42.35 -7.65 -16.43
C HIS A 165 43.53 -7.57 -15.44
N TRP A 166 43.50 -6.63 -14.48
CA TRP A 166 44.45 -6.52 -13.38
C TRP A 166 44.10 -7.54 -12.30
N GLN A 167 44.54 -8.77 -12.49
CA GLN A 167 44.67 -9.76 -11.41
C GLN A 167 46.02 -9.45 -10.75
N GLY A 168 45.99 -8.78 -9.59
CA GLY A 168 47.16 -8.39 -8.84
C GLY A 168 48.12 -9.54 -8.58
N PRO A 169 49.39 -9.22 -8.23
CA PRO A 169 50.39 -10.20 -7.92
C PRO A 169 50.03 -11.06 -6.72
#